data_0ab986c8739e766e89e6490a34ed1bd9
#
_entry.id   0ab986c8739e766e89e6490a34ed1bd9
#
_cell.length_a   1.000
_cell.length_b   1.000
_cell.length_c   1.000
_cell.angle_alpha   90.00
_cell.angle_beta   90.00
_cell.angle_gamma   90.00
#
_symmetry.space_group_name_H-M   'P 1'
#
loop_
_entity.id
_entity.type
_entity.pdbx_description
1 polymer ?
#
loop_
_entity_poly.entity_id
_entity_poly.type
_entity_poly.pdbx_seq_one_letter_code
_entity_poly.pdbx_strand_id
1 'polypeptide(L)'
;MLEIKGLKYQVSDDAGSELGILNDVSLDIGDHKLVVITGPNGGGKTTLAKAIMGLVQPTGGSIRWNGVDITHKNITERARLGISYGFQQPPRFKGLRVKDLLCLASGREDLATEEACQYLTKVGLCAHDYINREVDASLSGGEVKRIEIATILARKSGLMIFDEPEAGIDLWSFAKLTETFKAIHARR
;
A
#
# COMPACT_ATOMS: atom_id res chain seq x y z
N MET A 1 13.57 5.58 -7.77
CA MET A 1 14.31 5.89 -6.53
C MET A 1 13.47 6.80 -5.63
N LEU A 2 13.33 6.49 -4.32
CA LEU A 2 12.66 7.32 -3.31
C LEU A 2 13.73 7.98 -2.42
N GLU A 3 13.66 9.30 -2.27
CA GLU A 3 14.54 10.09 -1.42
C GLU A 3 13.71 10.84 -0.40
N ILE A 4 14.07 10.73 0.87
CA ILE A 4 13.46 11.43 2.01
C ILE A 4 14.57 12.15 2.75
N LYS A 5 14.42 13.45 2.99
CA LYS A 5 15.43 14.27 3.67
C LYS A 5 14.81 15.08 4.77
N GLY A 6 15.28 14.86 6.00
CA GLY A 6 14.92 15.66 7.16
C GLY A 6 13.42 15.68 7.47
N LEU A 7 12.69 14.59 7.18
CA LEU A 7 11.23 14.55 7.25
C LEU A 7 10.77 14.68 8.70
N LYS A 8 9.86 15.64 8.92
CA LYS A 8 9.24 15.91 10.23
C LYS A 8 7.73 15.84 10.11
N TYR A 9 7.10 15.31 11.13
CA TYR A 9 5.65 15.36 11.28
C TYR A 9 5.30 15.53 12.76
N GLN A 10 4.52 16.55 13.04
CA GLN A 10 4.08 16.91 14.39
C GLN A 10 2.56 16.97 14.39
N VAL A 11 1.97 16.62 15.51
CA VAL A 11 0.54 16.80 15.80
C VAL A 11 0.42 17.67 17.04
N SER A 12 -0.54 18.58 17.05
CA SER A 12 -0.88 19.36 18.24
C SER A 12 -1.97 18.63 19.01
N ASP A 13 -1.82 18.52 20.32
CA ASP A 13 -2.89 18.05 21.19
C ASP A 13 -3.91 19.19 21.48
N ASP A 14 -5.02 18.86 22.13
CA ASP A 14 -6.06 19.82 22.50
C ASP A 14 -5.56 20.90 23.48
N ALA A 15 -4.42 20.69 24.13
CA ALA A 15 -3.76 21.63 25.04
C ALA A 15 -2.74 22.52 24.34
N GLY A 16 -2.54 22.33 23.01
CA GLY A 16 -1.59 23.11 22.21
C GLY A 16 -0.14 22.62 22.32
N SER A 17 0.11 21.46 22.95
CA SER A 17 1.44 20.88 22.99
C SER A 17 1.72 20.16 21.66
N GLU A 18 2.91 20.37 21.08
CA GLU A 18 3.33 19.71 19.86
C GLU A 18 4.01 18.37 20.18
N LEU A 19 3.46 17.28 19.64
CA LEU A 19 4.05 15.96 19.71
C LEU A 19 4.71 15.60 18.36
N GLY A 20 6.03 15.50 18.35
CA GLY A 20 6.80 15.05 17.18
C GLY A 20 6.68 13.55 16.99
N ILE A 21 6.06 13.12 15.87
CA ILE A 21 5.92 11.71 15.51
C ILE A 21 7.06 11.29 14.58
N LEU A 22 7.43 12.14 13.61
CA LEU A 22 8.61 11.96 12.79
C LEU A 22 9.60 13.09 13.10
N ASN A 23 10.82 12.72 13.47
CA ASN A 23 11.85 13.65 13.89
C ASN A 23 13.09 13.46 13.01
N ASP A 24 13.22 14.31 11.98
CA ASP A 24 14.39 14.39 11.09
C ASP A 24 14.72 13.05 10.38
N VAL A 25 13.69 12.38 9.86
CA VAL A 25 13.85 11.09 9.18
C VAL A 25 14.43 11.31 7.79
N SER A 26 15.59 10.67 7.52
CA SER A 26 16.22 10.67 6.20
C SER A 26 16.42 9.23 5.73
N LEU A 27 16.04 8.95 4.47
CA LEU A 27 16.06 7.62 3.89
C LEU A 27 16.16 7.70 2.38
N ASP A 28 17.10 6.97 1.79
CA ASP A 28 17.24 6.82 0.35
C ASP A 28 17.01 5.36 -0.05
N ILE A 29 16.02 5.12 -0.90
CA ILE A 29 15.68 3.80 -1.42
C ILE A 29 15.92 3.80 -2.93
N GLY A 30 16.93 3.07 -3.37
CA GLY A 30 17.22 2.84 -4.78
C GLY A 30 16.13 2.00 -5.47
N ASP A 31 16.25 1.90 -6.79
CA ASP A 31 15.33 1.09 -7.57
C ASP A 31 15.50 -0.42 -7.28
N HIS A 32 14.43 -1.16 -7.49
CA HIS A 32 14.41 -2.62 -7.31
C HIS A 32 14.82 -3.10 -5.90
N LYS A 33 14.49 -2.35 -4.86
CA LYS A 33 14.74 -2.73 -3.46
C LYS A 33 13.43 -3.14 -2.77
N LEU A 34 13.53 -4.20 -1.98
CA LEU A 34 12.54 -4.54 -0.96
C LEU A 34 13.09 -4.01 0.38
N VAL A 35 12.36 -3.10 0.99
CA VAL A 35 12.75 -2.48 2.26
C VAL A 35 11.71 -2.81 3.31
N VAL A 36 12.15 -3.25 4.47
CA VAL A 36 11.29 -3.50 5.63
C VAL A 36 11.63 -2.50 6.72
N ILE A 37 10.62 -1.76 7.18
CA ILE A 37 10.74 -0.81 8.27
C ILE A 37 10.18 -1.46 9.53
N THR A 38 11.03 -1.66 10.52
CA THR A 38 10.68 -2.26 11.82
C THR A 38 10.87 -1.28 12.96
N GLY A 39 10.28 -1.58 14.10
CA GLY A 39 10.42 -0.76 15.31
C GLY A 39 9.21 -0.90 16.24
N PRO A 40 9.24 -0.27 17.42
CA PRO A 40 8.18 -0.36 18.41
C PRO A 40 6.86 0.22 17.91
N ASN A 41 5.76 -0.18 18.56
CA ASN A 41 4.46 0.46 18.33
C ASN A 41 4.54 1.92 18.74
N GLY A 42 3.89 2.80 17.95
CA GLY A 42 4.00 4.25 18.14
C GLY A 42 5.28 4.88 17.58
N GLY A 43 6.23 4.11 17.03
CA GLY A 43 7.49 4.62 16.47
C GLY A 43 7.37 5.34 15.11
N GLY A 44 6.17 5.72 14.67
CA GLY A 44 5.97 6.53 13.46
C GLY A 44 5.98 5.76 12.13
N LYS A 45 6.06 4.41 12.13
CA LYS A 45 6.12 3.59 10.90
C LYS A 45 4.94 3.87 9.94
N THR A 46 3.73 3.74 10.43
CA THR A 46 2.50 4.06 9.68
C THR A 46 2.44 5.53 9.27
N THR A 47 2.92 6.44 10.11
CA THR A 47 2.97 7.88 9.79
C THR A 47 3.94 8.16 8.65
N LEU A 48 5.11 7.52 8.64
CA LEU A 48 6.06 7.61 7.54
C LEU A 48 5.45 7.09 6.23
N ALA A 49 4.83 5.92 6.27
CA ALA A 49 4.14 5.33 5.11
C ALA A 49 3.02 6.27 4.58
N LYS A 50 2.21 6.84 5.48
CA LYS A 50 1.17 7.82 5.15
C LYS A 50 1.74 9.13 4.59
N ALA A 51 2.87 9.61 5.12
CA ALA A 51 3.55 10.80 4.60
C ALA A 51 4.07 10.57 3.17
N ILE A 52 4.63 9.40 2.88
CA ILE A 52 5.08 9.05 1.52
C ILE A 52 3.89 8.98 0.54
N MET A 53 2.73 8.49 0.96
CA MET A 53 1.53 8.45 0.11
C MET A 53 0.79 9.79 0.03
N GLY A 54 1.07 10.75 0.95
CA GLY A 54 0.38 12.05 1.02
C GLY A 54 -0.95 12.00 1.76
N LEU A 55 -1.15 10.99 2.59
CA LEU A 55 -2.28 10.86 3.52
C LEU A 55 -2.13 11.81 4.73
N VAL A 56 -0.89 12.16 5.07
CA VAL A 56 -0.55 13.22 6.01
C VAL A 56 0.48 14.14 5.37
N GLN A 57 0.42 15.42 5.70
CA GLN A 57 1.37 16.41 5.17
C GLN A 57 2.52 16.57 6.17
N PRO A 58 3.78 16.41 5.76
CA PRO A 58 4.91 16.63 6.64
C PRO A 58 4.98 18.10 7.09
N THR A 59 5.43 18.32 8.32
CA THR A 59 5.66 19.66 8.86
C THR A 59 7.03 20.22 8.49
N GLY A 60 7.93 19.39 7.96
CA GLY A 60 9.25 19.80 7.48
C GLY A 60 9.95 18.67 6.72
N GLY A 61 11.03 19.02 6.06
CA GLY A 61 11.77 18.11 5.20
C GLY A 61 11.21 18.00 3.79
N SER A 62 11.65 16.98 3.05
CA SER A 62 11.21 16.78 1.65
C SER A 62 11.15 15.31 1.30
N ILE A 63 10.25 14.99 0.33
CA ILE A 63 10.08 13.66 -0.25
C ILE A 63 10.18 13.80 -1.78
N ARG A 64 11.06 13.01 -2.39
CA ARG A 64 11.19 12.95 -3.85
C ARG A 64 10.98 11.53 -4.36
N TRP A 65 10.25 11.40 -5.44
CA TRP A 65 10.04 10.15 -6.17
C TRP A 65 10.51 10.29 -7.61
N ASN A 66 11.49 9.47 -8.01
CA ASN A 66 12.13 9.51 -9.32
C ASN A 66 12.56 10.93 -9.73
N GLY A 67 13.18 11.67 -8.80
CA GLY A 67 13.65 13.05 -8.99
C GLY A 67 12.55 14.12 -8.89
N VAL A 68 11.27 13.74 -8.88
CA VAL A 68 10.13 14.68 -8.74
C VAL A 68 9.87 14.94 -7.27
N ASP A 69 9.83 16.21 -6.87
CA ASP A 69 9.39 16.58 -5.51
C ASP A 69 7.88 16.30 -5.36
N ILE A 70 7.56 15.46 -4.40
CA ILE A 70 6.18 15.08 -4.08
C ILE A 70 5.74 15.56 -2.69
N THR A 71 6.54 16.33 -1.99
CA THR A 71 6.32 16.74 -0.59
C THR A 71 4.92 17.29 -0.36
N HIS A 72 4.46 18.17 -1.26
CA HIS A 72 3.14 18.80 -1.15
C HIS A 72 2.10 18.28 -2.15
N LYS A 73 2.43 17.24 -2.92
CA LYS A 73 1.48 16.62 -3.84
C LYS A 73 0.42 15.83 -3.07
N ASN A 74 -0.81 15.91 -3.54
CA ASN A 74 -1.93 15.16 -2.95
C ASN A 74 -1.88 13.67 -3.33
N ILE A 75 -2.75 12.86 -2.73
CA ILE A 75 -2.83 11.41 -2.92
C ILE A 75 -3.01 11.04 -4.40
N THR A 76 -3.90 11.76 -5.10
CA THR A 76 -4.22 11.48 -6.51
C THR A 76 -3.01 11.73 -7.41
N GLU A 77 -2.27 12.82 -7.20
CA GLU A 77 -1.06 13.14 -7.94
C GLU A 77 0.02 12.08 -7.72
N ARG A 78 0.23 11.67 -6.46
CA ARG A 78 1.21 10.61 -6.13
C ARG A 78 0.80 9.26 -6.69
N ALA A 79 -0.48 8.93 -6.66
CA ALA A 79 -1.00 7.74 -7.30
C ALA A 79 -0.76 7.74 -8.81
N ARG A 80 -0.94 8.88 -9.50
CA ARG A 80 -0.64 9.03 -10.94
C ARG A 80 0.85 8.91 -11.26
N LEU A 81 1.72 9.26 -10.31
CA LEU A 81 3.17 9.04 -10.42
C LEU A 81 3.59 7.58 -10.16
N GLY A 82 2.64 6.67 -9.98
CA GLY A 82 2.90 5.25 -9.81
C GLY A 82 3.24 4.84 -8.37
N ILE A 83 2.69 5.52 -7.37
CA ILE A 83 2.78 5.12 -5.97
C ILE A 83 1.47 4.45 -5.56
N SER A 84 1.56 3.29 -4.90
CA SER A 84 0.41 2.57 -4.34
C SER A 84 0.60 2.35 -2.85
N TYR A 85 -0.53 2.29 -2.13
CA TYR A 85 -0.56 2.11 -0.70
C TYR A 85 -1.57 1.04 -0.29
N GLY A 86 -1.13 0.06 0.48
CA GLY A 86 -1.98 -0.94 1.14
C GLY A 86 -2.21 -0.52 2.58
N PHE A 87 -3.47 -0.32 2.93
CA PHE A 87 -3.88 0.17 4.24
C PHE A 87 -3.76 -0.91 5.33
N GLN A 88 -3.48 -0.53 6.56
CA GLN A 88 -3.54 -1.44 7.71
C GLN A 88 -4.93 -2.06 7.82
N GLN A 89 -5.98 -1.25 7.67
CA GLN A 89 -7.37 -1.70 7.53
C GLN A 89 -7.85 -1.39 6.10
N PRO A 90 -7.96 -2.39 5.22
CA PRO A 90 -8.35 -2.15 3.84
C PRO A 90 -9.79 -1.67 3.75
N PRO A 91 -10.08 -0.72 2.85
CA PRO A 91 -11.42 -0.22 2.62
C PRO A 91 -12.30 -1.29 1.99
N ARG A 92 -13.61 -1.22 2.27
CA ARG A 92 -14.65 -2.05 1.63
C ARG A 92 -15.39 -1.21 0.60
N PHE A 93 -15.73 -1.83 -0.52
CA PHE A 93 -16.36 -1.16 -1.65
C PHE A 93 -17.71 -1.80 -1.97
N LYS A 94 -18.76 -1.38 -1.25
CA LYS A 94 -20.11 -1.89 -1.49
C LYS A 94 -20.53 -1.67 -2.94
N GLY A 95 -21.05 -2.73 -3.57
CA GLY A 95 -21.51 -2.69 -4.97
C GLY A 95 -20.41 -2.91 -6.01
N LEU A 96 -19.14 -3.07 -5.61
CA LEU A 96 -18.06 -3.43 -6.51
C LEU A 96 -17.61 -4.88 -6.29
N ARG A 97 -17.48 -5.62 -7.37
CA ARG A 97 -16.92 -6.97 -7.35
C ARG A 97 -15.40 -6.93 -7.37
N VAL A 98 -14.79 -8.03 -6.97
CA VAL A 98 -13.34 -8.19 -7.03
C VAL A 98 -12.80 -7.94 -8.44
N LYS A 99 -13.48 -8.47 -9.49
CA LYS A 99 -13.10 -8.22 -10.89
C LYS A 99 -13.11 -6.72 -11.21
N ASP A 100 -14.14 -5.99 -10.78
CA ASP A 100 -14.28 -4.56 -11.05
C ASP A 100 -13.13 -3.76 -10.41
N LEU A 101 -12.73 -4.11 -9.18
CA LEU A 101 -11.58 -3.49 -8.52
C LEU A 101 -10.25 -3.78 -9.23
N LEU A 102 -10.06 -5.00 -9.74
CA LEU A 102 -8.87 -5.36 -10.52
C LEU A 102 -8.81 -4.60 -11.84
N CYS A 103 -9.95 -4.43 -12.53
CA CYS A 103 -10.07 -3.62 -13.74
C CYS A 103 -9.70 -2.16 -13.45
N LEU A 104 -10.32 -1.55 -12.44
CA LEU A 104 -10.03 -0.17 -12.02
C LEU A 104 -8.54 0.02 -11.67
N ALA A 105 -7.97 -0.91 -10.90
CA ALA A 105 -6.58 -0.85 -10.50
C ALA A 105 -5.62 -0.96 -11.68
N SER A 106 -5.92 -1.82 -12.66
CA SER A 106 -5.10 -2.00 -13.87
C SER A 106 -5.25 -0.85 -14.88
N GLY A 107 -6.23 0.03 -14.69
CA GLY A 107 -6.55 1.12 -15.64
C GLY A 107 -7.16 0.61 -16.95
N ARG A 108 -7.79 -0.57 -16.95
CA ARG A 108 -8.41 -1.19 -18.11
C ARG A 108 -9.91 -1.35 -17.88
N GLU A 109 -10.71 -1.10 -18.91
CA GLU A 109 -12.16 -1.27 -18.85
C GLU A 109 -12.58 -2.73 -18.72
N ASP A 110 -11.83 -3.63 -19.35
CA ASP A 110 -11.97 -5.08 -19.16
C ASP A 110 -10.61 -5.74 -18.95
N LEU A 111 -10.59 -6.67 -18.00
CA LEU A 111 -9.44 -7.52 -17.69
C LEU A 111 -9.80 -8.96 -18.02
N ALA A 112 -8.97 -9.61 -18.83
CA ALA A 112 -9.16 -11.01 -19.12
C ALA A 112 -9.31 -11.83 -17.84
N THR A 113 -10.28 -12.72 -17.78
CA THR A 113 -10.58 -13.51 -16.58
C THR A 113 -9.34 -14.27 -16.09
N GLU A 114 -8.55 -14.81 -17.01
CA GLU A 114 -7.31 -15.53 -16.71
C GLU A 114 -6.29 -14.63 -16.02
N GLU A 115 -6.16 -13.37 -16.45
CA GLU A 115 -5.24 -12.41 -15.83
C GLU A 115 -5.73 -12.01 -14.43
N ALA A 116 -7.03 -11.74 -14.27
CA ALA A 116 -7.64 -11.48 -12.98
C ALA A 116 -7.43 -12.67 -12.00
N CYS A 117 -7.62 -13.89 -12.51
CA CYS A 117 -7.36 -15.11 -11.75
C CYS A 117 -5.91 -15.22 -11.28
N GLN A 118 -4.94 -14.81 -12.11
CA GLN A 118 -3.53 -14.84 -11.74
C GLN A 118 -3.23 -13.90 -10.55
N TYR A 119 -3.85 -12.71 -10.48
CA TYR A 119 -3.67 -11.80 -9.34
C TYR A 119 -4.22 -12.40 -8.04
N LEU A 120 -5.40 -13.03 -8.08
CA LEU A 120 -6.00 -13.68 -6.93
C LEU A 120 -5.19 -14.89 -6.46
N THR A 121 -4.74 -15.72 -7.37
CA THR A 121 -3.89 -16.88 -7.07
C THR A 121 -2.58 -16.48 -6.38
N LYS A 122 -1.96 -15.36 -6.79
CA LYS A 122 -0.75 -14.85 -6.16
C LYS A 122 -0.94 -14.55 -4.68
N VAL A 123 -2.11 -14.09 -4.28
CA VAL A 123 -2.44 -13.77 -2.87
C VAL A 123 -3.13 -14.93 -2.14
N GLY A 124 -3.17 -16.12 -2.75
CA GLY A 124 -3.73 -17.32 -2.14
C GLY A 124 -5.26 -17.34 -2.07
N LEU A 125 -5.94 -16.64 -2.99
CA LEU A 125 -7.38 -16.71 -3.15
C LEU A 125 -7.75 -17.60 -4.34
N CYS A 126 -8.77 -18.46 -4.17
CA CYS A 126 -9.36 -19.22 -5.26
C CYS A 126 -10.10 -18.24 -6.19
N ALA A 127 -9.61 -18.07 -7.41
CA ALA A 127 -10.19 -17.11 -8.34
C ALA A 127 -11.66 -17.40 -8.66
N HIS A 128 -12.02 -18.67 -8.84
CA HIS A 128 -13.40 -19.08 -9.12
C HIS A 128 -14.38 -18.62 -8.05
N ASP A 129 -13.96 -18.65 -6.78
CA ASP A 129 -14.84 -18.36 -5.64
C ASP A 129 -14.94 -16.85 -5.36
N TYR A 130 -13.91 -16.07 -5.73
CA TYR A 130 -13.81 -14.67 -5.33
C TYR A 130 -14.03 -13.67 -6.45
N ILE A 131 -13.75 -13.99 -7.72
CA ILE A 131 -13.70 -13.02 -8.82
C ILE A 131 -15.02 -12.22 -9.00
N ASN A 132 -16.16 -12.88 -8.77
CA ASN A 132 -17.49 -12.28 -8.92
C ASN A 132 -18.10 -11.83 -7.58
N ARG A 133 -17.42 -12.02 -6.45
CA ARG A 133 -17.92 -11.59 -5.12
C ARG A 133 -17.80 -10.08 -4.97
N GLU A 134 -18.77 -9.49 -4.29
CA GLU A 134 -18.68 -8.11 -3.85
C GLU A 134 -17.67 -7.96 -2.70
N VAL A 135 -17.01 -6.81 -2.66
CA VAL A 135 -16.06 -6.48 -1.58
C VAL A 135 -16.79 -5.77 -0.45
N ASP A 136 -17.69 -6.50 0.19
CA ASP A 136 -18.59 -6.02 1.23
C ASP A 136 -18.28 -6.62 2.63
N ALA A 137 -19.24 -6.52 3.53
CA ALA A 137 -19.12 -7.00 4.91
C ALA A 137 -19.12 -8.54 5.04
N SER A 138 -19.46 -9.28 4.00
CA SER A 138 -19.47 -10.75 4.01
C SER A 138 -18.06 -11.36 3.95
N LEU A 139 -17.07 -10.56 3.49
CA LEU A 139 -15.68 -10.97 3.44
C LEU A 139 -15.00 -10.80 4.81
N SER A 140 -14.20 -11.77 5.21
CA SER A 140 -13.32 -11.63 6.39
C SER A 140 -12.25 -10.55 6.18
N GLY A 141 -11.66 -10.05 7.26
CA GLY A 141 -10.58 -9.06 7.19
C GLY A 141 -9.39 -9.54 6.36
N GLY A 142 -8.99 -10.81 6.54
CA GLY A 142 -7.89 -11.41 5.78
C GLY A 142 -8.19 -11.57 4.29
N GLU A 143 -9.44 -11.85 3.90
CA GLU A 143 -9.85 -11.91 2.49
C GLU A 143 -9.79 -10.53 1.84
N VAL A 144 -10.34 -9.50 2.50
CA VAL A 144 -10.29 -8.12 2.01
C VAL A 144 -8.84 -7.65 1.86
N LYS A 145 -7.98 -7.98 2.84
CA LYS A 145 -6.55 -7.64 2.80
C LYS A 145 -5.85 -8.27 1.59
N ARG A 146 -6.10 -9.54 1.32
CA ARG A 146 -5.55 -10.24 0.15
C ARG A 146 -6.08 -9.68 -1.17
N ILE A 147 -7.36 -9.29 -1.23
CA ILE A 147 -7.94 -8.62 -2.40
C ILE A 147 -7.28 -7.25 -2.61
N GLU A 148 -7.07 -6.46 -1.55
CA GLU A 148 -6.34 -5.19 -1.64
C GLU A 148 -4.94 -5.38 -2.22
N ILE A 149 -4.18 -6.36 -1.73
CA ILE A 149 -2.84 -6.66 -2.25
C ILE A 149 -2.91 -7.06 -3.73
N ALA A 150 -3.90 -7.88 -4.14
CA ALA A 150 -4.10 -8.23 -5.55
C ALA A 150 -4.36 -6.99 -6.42
N THR A 151 -5.13 -6.01 -5.94
CA THR A 151 -5.36 -4.75 -6.67
C THR A 151 -4.09 -3.90 -6.80
N ILE A 152 -3.26 -3.83 -5.76
CA ILE A 152 -1.97 -3.14 -5.81
C ILE A 152 -1.04 -3.81 -6.84
N LEU A 153 -1.04 -5.15 -6.91
CA LEU A 153 -0.28 -5.90 -7.91
C LEU A 153 -0.77 -5.66 -9.33
N ALA A 154 -2.09 -5.60 -9.53
CA ALA A 154 -2.70 -5.32 -10.84
C ALA A 154 -2.34 -3.92 -11.35
N ARG A 155 -2.17 -2.95 -10.46
CA ARG A 155 -1.78 -1.58 -10.80
C ARG A 155 -0.35 -1.45 -11.36
N LYS A 156 0.55 -2.40 -11.07
CA LYS A 156 1.96 -2.40 -11.54
C LYS A 156 2.72 -1.11 -11.16
N SER A 157 2.50 -0.61 -9.96
CA SER A 157 3.11 0.64 -9.47
C SER A 157 4.63 0.54 -9.34
N GLY A 158 5.33 1.65 -9.55
CA GLY A 158 6.78 1.74 -9.36
C GLY A 158 7.19 1.68 -7.88
N LEU A 159 6.36 2.24 -6.99
CA LEU A 159 6.51 2.16 -5.54
C LEU A 159 5.24 1.56 -4.94
N MET A 160 5.40 0.48 -4.19
CA MET A 160 4.31 -0.16 -3.46
C MET A 160 4.63 -0.07 -1.96
N ILE A 161 3.73 0.52 -1.20
CA ILE A 161 3.86 0.66 0.26
C ILE A 161 2.80 -0.24 0.88
N PHE A 162 3.19 -1.06 1.84
CA PHE A 162 2.29 -1.92 2.59
C PHE A 162 2.45 -1.62 4.08
N ASP A 163 1.36 -1.21 4.70
CA ASP A 163 1.31 -0.91 6.14
C ASP A 163 0.69 -2.10 6.86
N GLU A 164 1.51 -2.81 7.63
CA GLU A 164 1.16 -4.04 8.35
C GLU A 164 0.38 -5.05 7.47
N PRO A 165 0.98 -5.51 6.35
CA PRO A 165 0.27 -6.38 5.40
C PRO A 165 -0.15 -7.73 6.01
N GLU A 166 0.43 -8.13 7.12
CA GLU A 166 0.13 -9.34 7.88
C GLU A 166 -1.08 -9.20 8.82
N ALA A 167 -1.53 -7.99 9.10
CA ALA A 167 -2.61 -7.75 10.06
C ALA A 167 -3.91 -8.45 9.65
N GLY A 168 -4.41 -9.35 10.52
CA GLY A 168 -5.64 -10.09 10.29
C GLY A 168 -5.52 -11.25 9.28
N ILE A 169 -4.32 -11.63 8.87
CA ILE A 169 -4.04 -12.76 7.99
C ILE A 169 -3.60 -13.97 8.83
N ASP A 170 -4.15 -15.15 8.52
CA ASP A 170 -3.75 -16.40 9.15
C ASP A 170 -2.32 -16.83 8.72
N LEU A 171 -1.70 -17.71 9.51
CA LEU A 171 -0.31 -18.13 9.32
C LEU A 171 -0.05 -18.77 7.94
N TRP A 172 -0.99 -19.53 7.40
CA TRP A 172 -0.85 -20.20 6.11
C TRP A 172 -0.91 -19.20 4.95
N SER A 173 -1.86 -18.27 5.04
CA SER A 173 -1.99 -17.18 4.06
C SER A 173 -0.81 -16.20 4.14
N PHE A 174 -0.22 -16.00 5.32
CA PHE A 174 0.99 -15.19 5.48
C PHE A 174 2.20 -15.79 4.76
N ALA A 175 2.38 -17.12 4.82
CA ALA A 175 3.44 -17.79 4.06
C ALA A 175 3.31 -17.51 2.55
N LYS A 176 2.09 -17.61 2.01
CA LYS A 176 1.80 -17.32 0.59
C LYS A 176 2.06 -15.87 0.23
N LEU A 177 1.69 -14.94 1.11
CA LEU A 177 1.96 -13.52 0.95
C LEU A 177 3.47 -13.22 0.91
N THR A 178 4.23 -13.86 1.78
CA THR A 178 5.70 -13.73 1.80
C THR A 178 6.33 -14.21 0.50
N GLU A 179 5.88 -15.35 -0.05
CA GLU A 179 6.31 -15.83 -1.36
C GLU A 179 5.97 -14.82 -2.47
N THR A 180 4.80 -14.20 -2.38
CA THR A 180 4.36 -13.19 -3.35
C THR A 180 5.28 -11.97 -3.32
N PHE A 181 5.62 -11.44 -2.15
CA PHE A 181 6.56 -10.32 -2.03
C PHE A 181 7.96 -10.67 -2.54
N LYS A 182 8.47 -11.87 -2.24
CA LYS A 182 9.74 -12.37 -2.80
C LYS A 182 9.69 -12.45 -4.33
N ALA A 183 8.59 -12.96 -4.89
CA ALA A 183 8.42 -13.08 -6.35
C ALA A 183 8.30 -11.72 -7.05
N ILE A 184 7.68 -10.71 -6.42
CA ILE A 184 7.62 -9.33 -6.92
C ILE A 184 9.03 -8.75 -6.99
N HIS A 185 9.81 -8.92 -5.92
CA HIS A 185 11.19 -8.44 -5.85
C HIS A 185 12.09 -9.10 -6.89
N ALA A 186 11.96 -10.40 -7.09
CA ALA A 186 12.79 -11.16 -8.04
C ALA A 186 12.50 -10.84 -9.53
N ARG A 187 11.33 -10.27 -9.85
CA ARG A 187 10.91 -9.92 -11.23
C ARG A 187 11.27 -8.51 -11.67
N ARG A 188 11.85 -7.74 -10.80
CA ARG A 188 12.28 -6.36 -11.00
C ARG A 188 13.79 -6.30 -10.95
#